data_6e14dace82e067a8f8ebfc29d6e4ab9c
#
_entry.id   6e14dace82e067a8f8ebfc29d6e4ab9c
#
_cell.length_a   1.000
_cell.length_b   1.000
_cell.length_c   1.000
_cell.angle_alpha   90.00
_cell.angle_beta   90.00
_cell.angle_gamma   90.00
#
_symmetry.space_group_name_H-M   'P 1'
#
loop_
_entity.id
_entity.type
_entity.pdbx_description
1 polymer ?
#
loop_
_entity_poly.entity_id
_entity_poly.type
_entity_poly.pdbx_seq_one_letter_code
_entity_poly.pdbx_strand_id
1 'polypeptide(L)'
;MIAAANRVELSGVVSELKALRHTPAGVPVVEFRLRHASERAEAGGARKVEAEIDAVAFESQARLLSGAMGRSLKAEGFLCAKSRRSKKPVLHVTNIEFVEGN
;
A
#
# COMPACT_ATOMS: atom_id res chain seq x y z
N MET A 1 -23.95 -12.66 9.54
CA MET A 1 -22.61 -12.78 8.93
C MET A 1 -21.57 -12.13 9.82
N ILE A 2 -20.49 -12.81 10.08
CA ILE A 2 -19.39 -12.27 10.87
C ILE A 2 -18.33 -11.75 9.92
N ALA A 3 -17.98 -10.48 10.04
CA ALA A 3 -16.90 -9.91 9.25
C ALA A 3 -15.57 -10.36 9.82
N ALA A 4 -14.74 -10.95 9.01
CA ALA A 4 -13.39 -11.32 9.40
C ALA A 4 -12.49 -10.10 9.44
N ALA A 5 -11.57 -10.05 10.39
CA ALA A 5 -10.61 -8.96 10.46
C ALA A 5 -9.65 -9.02 9.27
N ASN A 6 -9.51 -7.91 8.60
CA ASN A 6 -8.54 -7.73 7.51
C ASN A 6 -8.24 -6.25 7.38
N ARG A 7 -7.29 -5.80 8.16
CA ARG A 7 -6.91 -4.39 8.15
C ARG A 7 -5.41 -4.27 8.25
N VAL A 8 -4.84 -3.42 7.40
CA VAL A 8 -3.42 -3.15 7.38
C VAL A 8 -3.23 -1.64 7.45
N GLU A 9 -2.28 -1.23 8.25
CA GLU A 9 -1.80 0.14 8.30
C GLU A 9 -0.30 0.05 8.20
N LEU A 10 0.25 0.66 7.15
CA LEU A 10 1.68 0.52 6.87
C LEU A 10 2.24 1.82 6.36
N SER A 11 3.34 2.26 6.97
CA SER A 11 4.08 3.41 6.48
C SER A 11 5.24 2.94 5.60
N GLY A 12 5.56 3.74 4.60
CA GLY A 12 6.68 3.41 3.73
C GLY A 12 6.89 4.45 2.65
N VAL A 13 7.83 4.13 1.78
CA VAL A 13 8.21 4.98 0.65
C VAL A 13 7.68 4.32 -0.62
N VAL A 14 7.11 5.13 -1.52
CA VAL A 14 6.68 4.64 -2.82
C VAL A 14 7.92 4.32 -3.64
N SER A 15 8.21 3.03 -3.81
CA SER A 15 9.41 2.56 -4.49
C SER A 15 9.17 2.24 -5.97
N GLU A 16 7.92 2.00 -6.36
CA GLU A 16 7.50 1.86 -7.74
C GLU A 16 6.12 2.48 -7.89
N LEU A 17 5.88 3.13 -9.01
CA LEU A 17 4.62 3.79 -9.28
C LEU A 17 4.28 3.62 -10.74
N LYS A 18 3.18 2.95 -11.04
CA LYS A 18 2.70 2.81 -12.41
C LYS A 18 1.81 3.97 -12.77
N ALA A 19 1.67 4.21 -14.07
CA ALA A 19 0.81 5.29 -14.55
C ALA A 19 -0.64 5.01 -14.18
N LEU A 20 -1.38 6.07 -13.90
CA LEU A 20 -2.82 5.99 -13.66
C LEU A 20 -3.50 5.43 -14.91
N ARG A 21 -4.36 4.46 -14.73
CA ARG A 21 -5.19 3.91 -15.79
C ARG A 21 -6.64 3.90 -15.34
N HIS A 22 -7.52 3.53 -16.24
CA HIS A 22 -8.96 3.44 -15.92
C HIS A 22 -9.43 2.02 -16.18
N THR A 23 -10.32 1.53 -15.32
CA THR A 23 -11.00 0.26 -15.55
C THR A 23 -12.00 0.43 -16.69
N PRO A 24 -12.56 -0.67 -17.25
CA PRO A 24 -13.62 -0.56 -18.26
C PRO A 24 -14.80 0.29 -17.79
N ALA A 25 -15.07 0.34 -16.50
CA ALA A 25 -16.14 1.17 -15.93
C ALA A 25 -15.72 2.64 -15.73
N GLY A 26 -14.49 3.00 -16.11
CA GLY A 26 -14.02 4.38 -16.01
C GLY A 26 -13.45 4.75 -14.64
N VAL A 27 -13.19 3.77 -13.77
CA VAL A 27 -12.65 4.03 -12.44
C VAL A 27 -11.13 4.20 -12.51
N PRO A 28 -10.59 5.32 -12.00
CA PRO A 28 -9.13 5.49 -11.98
C PRO A 28 -8.47 4.51 -11.03
N VAL A 29 -7.36 3.93 -11.46
CA VAL A 29 -6.59 2.92 -10.73
C VAL A 29 -5.11 3.23 -10.85
N VAL A 30 -4.39 3.12 -9.74
CA VAL A 30 -2.93 3.18 -9.71
C VAL A 30 -2.39 1.99 -8.95
N GLU A 31 -1.45 1.28 -9.55
CA GLU A 31 -0.69 0.23 -8.88
C GLU A 31 0.67 0.80 -8.48
N PHE A 32 1.11 0.44 -7.29
CA PHE A 32 2.38 0.92 -6.78
C PHE A 32 2.98 -0.09 -5.81
N ARG A 33 4.21 0.15 -5.41
CA ARG A 33 4.88 -0.67 -4.40
C ARG A 33 5.31 0.22 -3.26
N LEU A 34 5.09 -0.25 -2.05
CA LEU A 34 5.44 0.44 -0.83
C LEU A 34 6.57 -0.32 -0.14
N ARG A 35 7.67 0.37 0.15
CA ARG A 35 8.80 -0.19 0.87
C ARG A 35 8.82 0.34 2.29
N HIS A 36 8.74 -0.57 3.23
CA HIS A 36 8.69 -0.26 4.66
C HIS A 36 10.01 -0.61 5.34
N ALA A 37 10.43 0.26 6.25
CA ALA A 37 11.57 -0.01 7.13
C ALA A 37 11.25 0.54 8.52
N SER A 38 11.53 -0.25 9.53
CA SER A 38 11.33 0.17 10.92
C SER A 38 12.20 -0.67 11.84
N GLU A 39 12.14 -0.36 13.14
CA GLU A 39 12.75 -1.19 14.17
C GLU A 39 11.68 -1.63 15.14
N ARG A 40 11.78 -2.89 15.57
CA ARG A 40 10.85 -3.46 16.54
C ARG A 40 11.62 -4.22 17.61
N ALA A 41 11.06 -4.26 18.79
CA ALA A 41 11.57 -5.12 19.83
C ALA A 41 10.98 -6.53 19.62
N GLU A 42 11.86 -7.52 19.58
CA GLU A 42 11.44 -8.90 19.38
C GLU A 42 12.44 -9.81 20.09
N ALA A 43 11.94 -10.75 20.87
CA ALA A 43 12.77 -11.74 21.59
C ALA A 43 13.90 -11.08 22.41
N GLY A 44 13.60 -9.95 23.05
CA GLY A 44 14.54 -9.27 23.94
C GLY A 44 15.58 -8.41 23.24
N GLY A 45 15.47 -8.22 21.91
CA GLY A 45 16.41 -7.40 21.18
C GLY A 45 15.72 -6.52 20.14
N ALA A 46 16.48 -5.62 19.55
CA ALA A 46 16.01 -4.78 18.46
C ALA A 46 16.14 -5.55 17.15
N ARG A 47 15.08 -5.50 16.35
CA ARG A 47 15.07 -6.11 15.02
C ARG A 47 14.83 -5.07 13.97
N LYS A 48 15.67 -5.05 12.97
CA LYS A 48 15.42 -4.28 11.75
C LYS A 48 14.33 -4.97 10.95
N VAL A 49 13.32 -4.22 10.60
CA VAL A 49 12.19 -4.73 9.81
C VAL A 49 12.23 -4.06 8.45
N GLU A 50 12.23 -4.88 7.40
CA GLU A 50 12.13 -4.39 6.03
C GLU A 50 11.11 -5.24 5.29
N ALA A 51 10.27 -4.59 4.52
CA ALA A 51 9.26 -5.31 3.75
C ALA A 51 8.85 -4.47 2.54
N GLU A 52 8.47 -5.15 1.48
CA GLU A 52 7.87 -4.51 0.33
C GLU A 52 6.51 -5.15 0.07
N ILE A 53 5.55 -4.35 -0.33
CA ILE A 53 4.23 -4.87 -0.66
C ILE A 53 3.69 -4.17 -1.90
N ASP A 54 3.12 -4.96 -2.80
CA ASP A 54 2.39 -4.42 -3.93
C ASP A 54 1.07 -3.86 -3.43
N ALA A 55 0.66 -2.72 -3.95
CA ALA A 55 -0.53 -2.02 -3.52
C ALA A 55 -1.30 -1.50 -4.73
N VAL A 56 -2.59 -1.28 -4.51
CA VAL A 56 -3.45 -0.70 -5.52
C VAL A 56 -4.39 0.29 -4.87
N ALA A 57 -4.63 1.41 -5.56
CA ALA A 57 -5.54 2.45 -5.09
C ALA A 57 -6.54 2.78 -6.20
N PHE A 58 -7.75 3.13 -5.80
CA PHE A 58 -8.84 3.44 -6.71
C PHE A 58 -9.39 4.83 -6.44
N GLU A 59 -9.95 5.44 -7.47
CA GLU A 59 -10.68 6.72 -7.39
C GLU A 59 -9.85 7.84 -6.76
N SER A 60 -10.35 8.48 -5.71
CA SER A 60 -9.66 9.61 -5.09
C SER A 60 -8.28 9.25 -4.57
N GLN A 61 -8.11 8.04 -4.05
CA GLN A 61 -6.81 7.59 -3.55
C GLN A 61 -5.81 7.43 -4.71
N ALA A 62 -6.28 6.93 -5.85
CA ALA A 62 -5.43 6.83 -7.04
C ALA A 62 -4.94 8.20 -7.48
N ARG A 63 -5.81 9.20 -7.45
CA ARG A 63 -5.45 10.57 -7.86
C ARG A 63 -4.43 11.21 -6.93
N LEU A 64 -4.47 10.87 -5.63
CA LEU A 64 -3.49 11.38 -4.65
C LEU A 64 -2.08 10.91 -4.95
N LEU A 65 -1.92 9.82 -5.69
CA LEU A 65 -0.60 9.23 -5.95
C LEU A 65 0.11 9.86 -7.15
N SER A 66 -0.49 10.83 -7.81
CA SER A 66 0.17 11.54 -8.90
C SER A 66 1.45 12.19 -8.38
N GLY A 67 2.58 11.87 -9.01
CA GLY A 67 3.88 12.41 -8.60
C GLY A 67 4.39 11.89 -7.26
N ALA A 68 3.85 10.79 -6.77
CA ALA A 68 4.19 10.29 -5.42
C ALA A 68 5.44 9.41 -5.39
N MET A 69 6.08 9.15 -6.52
CA MET A 69 7.30 8.33 -6.54
C MET A 69 8.35 8.90 -5.58
N GLY A 70 8.85 8.04 -4.69
CA GLY A 70 9.86 8.43 -3.70
C GLY A 70 9.32 9.12 -2.45
N ARG A 71 8.01 9.40 -2.41
CA ARG A 71 7.42 10.06 -1.25
C ARG A 71 7.10 9.05 -0.15
N SER A 72 7.13 9.53 1.09
CA SER A 72 6.75 8.74 2.26
C SER A 72 5.28 8.93 2.56
N LEU A 73 4.60 7.85 2.87
CA LEU A 73 3.19 7.89 3.21
C LEU A 73 2.81 6.79 4.18
N LYS A 74 1.65 6.95 4.80
CA LYS A 74 1.00 5.90 5.56
C LYS A 74 -0.23 5.47 4.78
N ALA A 75 -0.32 4.17 4.49
CA ALA A 75 -1.46 3.60 3.79
C ALA A 75 -2.28 2.74 4.73
N GLU A 76 -3.59 2.87 4.66
CA GLU A 76 -4.52 1.98 5.32
C GLU A 76 -5.32 1.23 4.28
N GLY A 77 -5.66 -0.01 4.58
CA GLY A 77 -6.47 -0.79 3.68
C GLY A 77 -6.62 -2.23 4.13
N PHE A 78 -6.81 -3.09 3.17
CA PHE A 78 -6.98 -4.52 3.42
C PHE A 78 -6.19 -5.32 2.40
N LEU A 79 -5.93 -6.59 2.71
CA LEU A 79 -5.21 -7.49 1.82
C LEU A 79 -6.20 -8.26 0.96
N CYS A 80 -5.86 -8.42 -0.30
CA CYS A 80 -6.62 -9.24 -1.23
C CYS A 80 -5.63 -9.96 -2.14
N ALA A 81 -5.97 -11.16 -2.57
CA ALA A 81 -5.13 -11.89 -3.50
C ALA A 81 -5.00 -11.12 -4.82
N LYS A 82 -3.81 -11.16 -5.41
CA LYS A 82 -3.52 -10.49 -6.67
C LYS A 82 -4.49 -10.90 -7.78
N SER A 83 -4.81 -12.18 -7.84
CA SER A 83 -5.72 -12.72 -8.85
C SER A 83 -6.21 -14.10 -8.40
N ARG A 84 -7.07 -14.71 -9.21
CA ARG A 84 -7.50 -16.07 -8.95
C ARG A 84 -6.34 -17.06 -8.98
N ARG A 85 -5.34 -16.81 -9.82
CA ARG A 85 -4.19 -17.69 -10.00
C ARG A 85 -3.08 -17.44 -9.00
N SER A 86 -2.97 -16.22 -8.51
CA SER A 86 -1.92 -15.85 -7.57
C SER A 86 -2.53 -15.42 -6.24
N LYS A 87 -2.17 -16.14 -5.18
CA LYS A 87 -2.61 -15.80 -3.83
C LYS A 87 -1.70 -14.77 -3.16
N LYS A 88 -0.73 -14.24 -3.91
CA LYS A 88 0.15 -13.20 -3.40
C LYS A 88 -0.70 -12.03 -2.91
N PRO A 89 -0.52 -11.58 -1.66
CA PRO A 89 -1.33 -10.49 -1.13
C PRO A 89 -0.97 -9.15 -1.77
N VAL A 90 -1.99 -8.38 -2.05
CA VAL A 90 -1.88 -7.00 -2.53
C VAL A 90 -2.65 -6.13 -1.56
N LEU A 91 -2.07 -5.01 -1.18
CA LEU A 91 -2.73 -4.05 -0.29
C LEU A 91 -3.69 -3.18 -1.11
N HIS A 92 -4.98 -3.33 -0.84
CA HIS A 92 -6.00 -2.46 -1.41
C HIS A 92 -6.14 -1.26 -0.51
N VAL A 93 -5.70 -0.12 -0.98
CA VAL A 93 -5.57 1.09 -0.16
C VAL A 93 -6.88 1.84 -0.11
N THR A 94 -7.37 2.08 1.11
CA THR A 94 -8.62 2.83 1.34
C THR A 94 -8.35 4.24 1.83
N ASN A 95 -7.15 4.50 2.35
CA ASN A 95 -6.78 5.83 2.80
C ASN A 95 -5.27 6.03 2.71
N ILE A 96 -4.86 7.22 2.27
CA ILE A 96 -3.45 7.61 2.17
C ILE A 96 -3.23 8.89 2.96
N GLU A 97 -2.17 8.91 3.74
CA GLU A 97 -1.75 10.10 4.45
C GLU A 97 -0.26 10.29 4.18
N PHE A 98 0.06 11.38 3.48
CA PHE A 98 1.46 11.67 3.20
C PHE A 98 2.17 12.14 4.47
N VAL A 99 3.38 11.60 4.67
CA VAL A 99 4.22 12.00 5.80
C VAL A 99 5.13 13.10 5.30
N GLU A 100 5.08 14.26 5.97
CA GLU A 100 5.94 15.37 5.62
C GLU A 100 7.37 15.01 6.04
N GLY A 101 8.21 14.79 5.04
CA GLY A 101 9.61 14.58 5.25
C GLY A 101 10.35 15.91 5.30
N ASN A 102 11.43 15.95 6.03
CA ASN A 102 12.28 17.14 6.09
C ASN A 102 13.59 16.86 5.40
#